data_fe287c6f92488ad23ea45bd5e666e864
#
_entry.id   fe287c6f92488ad23ea45bd5e666e864
#
_cell.length_a   1.000
_cell.length_b   1.000
_cell.length_c   1.000
_cell.angle_alpha   90.00
_cell.angle_beta   90.00
_cell.angle_gamma   90.00
#
_symmetry.space_group_name_H-M   'P 1'
#
loop_
_entity.id
_entity.type
_entity.pdbx_description
1 polymer ?
#
loop_
_entity_poly.entity_id
_entity_poly.type
_entity_poly.pdbx_seq_one_letter_code
_entity_poly.pdbx_strand_id
1 'polypeptide(L)'
;MQLDKSSFTIPNKRNEALEELIRENSTCVTYPAKRVFLEPGMEPQGVYYIAEGRTRHYMMAGDGTEKILYTLSAGWFYGETPVSLQEPTGLFSKTEVKTQIYIIPLYTYEHLVDTNKMFRDAIMENILKKMLILRHEIENLTFNSCKDRLKRLFCSTADTDRLIDGGWYKLKVHYTQYELSTIIGGARVTISKLINEL
;
A
#
# COMPACT_ATOMS: atom_id res chain seq x y z
N MET A 1 -11.93 7.16 10.55
CA MET A 1 -10.84 6.23 10.16
C MET A 1 -11.24 5.58 8.84
N GLN A 2 -10.56 5.90 7.75
CA GLN A 2 -10.86 5.32 6.44
C GLN A 2 -10.28 3.90 6.41
N LEU A 3 -11.15 2.90 6.28
CA LEU A 3 -10.74 1.49 6.26
C LEU A 3 -9.89 1.22 5.00
N ASP A 4 -8.86 0.42 5.19
CA ASP A 4 -7.98 -0.03 4.11
C ASP A 4 -8.74 -0.96 3.18
N LYS A 5 -8.58 -0.75 1.87
CA LYS A 5 -9.20 -1.56 0.81
C LYS A 5 -8.33 -2.72 0.36
N SER A 6 -7.18 -2.96 1.00
CA SER A 6 -6.32 -4.07 0.62
C SER A 6 -6.78 -5.39 1.25
N SER A 7 -6.41 -6.51 0.64
CA SER A 7 -6.73 -7.86 1.11
C SER A 7 -6.01 -8.22 2.42
N PHE A 8 -4.89 -7.57 2.69
CA PHE A 8 -4.07 -7.78 3.88
C PHE A 8 -3.29 -6.52 4.23
N THR A 9 -3.35 -6.09 5.49
CA THR A 9 -2.61 -4.95 6.03
C THR A 9 -1.97 -5.29 7.35
N ILE A 10 -0.78 -4.77 7.55
CA ILE A 10 -0.09 -4.82 8.84
C ILE A 10 -0.15 -3.41 9.44
N PRO A 11 -0.73 -3.24 10.64
CA PRO A 11 -0.71 -1.95 11.30
C PRO A 11 0.71 -1.47 11.55
N ASN A 12 0.98 -0.20 11.26
CA ASN A 12 2.23 0.43 11.63
C ASN A 12 2.00 1.33 12.86
N LYS A 13 2.90 1.22 13.84
CA LYS A 13 2.87 2.08 15.01
C LYS A 13 3.62 3.38 14.69
N ARG A 14 3.00 4.50 15.00
CA ARG A 14 3.66 5.80 14.91
C ARG A 14 4.61 5.99 16.11
N ASN A 15 5.74 6.61 15.85
CA ASN A 15 6.73 6.98 16.85
C ASN A 15 7.03 8.47 16.70
N GLU A 16 6.64 9.26 17.68
CA GLU A 16 6.76 10.73 17.63
C GLU A 16 8.22 11.19 17.48
N ALA A 17 9.16 10.55 18.20
CA ALA A 17 10.58 10.90 18.10
C ALA A 17 11.16 10.58 16.71
N LEU A 18 10.71 9.48 16.07
CA LEU A 18 11.09 9.16 14.70
C LEU A 18 10.50 10.17 13.72
N GLU A 19 9.24 10.55 13.89
CA GLU A 19 8.58 11.53 13.02
C GLU A 19 9.23 12.91 13.11
N GLU A 20 9.65 13.31 14.30
CA GLU A 20 10.38 14.55 14.51
C GLU A 20 11.74 14.53 13.81
N LEU A 21 12.51 13.45 14.00
CA LEU A 21 13.77 13.25 13.29
C LEU A 21 13.60 13.32 11.76
N ILE A 22 12.57 12.65 11.22
CA ILE A 22 12.27 12.67 9.79
C ILE A 22 11.92 14.09 9.33
N ARG A 23 11.06 14.80 10.05
CA ARG A 23 10.61 16.15 9.71
C ARG A 23 11.78 17.12 9.63
N GLU A 24 12.75 17.03 10.54
CA GLU A 24 13.93 17.89 10.57
C GLU A 24 14.93 17.61 9.42
N ASN A 25 14.89 16.38 8.88
CA ASN A 25 15.86 15.89 7.91
C ASN A 25 15.25 15.62 6.51
N SER A 26 14.10 16.24 6.20
CA SER A 26 13.38 15.98 4.96
C SER A 26 12.65 17.20 4.43
N THR A 27 12.19 17.10 3.18
CA THR A 27 11.29 18.10 2.57
C THR A 27 9.85 17.56 2.58
N CYS A 28 8.93 18.40 3.06
CA CYS A 28 7.51 18.06 3.10
C CYS A 28 6.82 18.42 1.78
N VAL A 29 6.13 17.45 1.18
CA VAL A 29 5.32 17.64 -0.03
C VAL A 29 3.91 17.13 0.22
N THR A 30 2.92 17.91 -0.21
CA THR A 30 1.51 17.50 -0.15
C THR A 30 0.99 17.22 -1.55
N TYR A 31 0.55 16.01 -1.76
CA TYR A 31 -0.06 15.57 -3.02
C TYR A 31 -1.59 15.53 -2.91
N PRO A 32 -2.33 15.98 -3.94
CA PRO A 32 -3.76 15.78 -4.00
C PRO A 32 -4.11 14.29 -4.10
N ALA A 33 -5.36 13.92 -3.89
CA ALA A 33 -5.85 12.57 -4.11
C ALA A 33 -5.66 12.13 -5.57
N LYS A 34 -5.41 10.85 -5.79
CA LYS A 34 -5.26 10.21 -7.11
C LYS A 34 -4.06 10.67 -7.93
N ARG A 35 -3.08 11.33 -7.31
CA ARG A 35 -1.83 11.75 -7.98
C ARG A 35 -0.85 10.57 -8.05
N VAL A 36 -0.40 10.22 -9.25
CA VAL A 36 0.79 9.38 -9.46
C VAL A 36 2.01 10.25 -9.21
N PHE A 37 2.90 9.83 -8.31
CA PHE A 37 4.09 10.58 -7.93
C PHE A 37 5.40 9.82 -8.19
N LEU A 38 5.33 8.51 -8.43
CA LEU A 38 6.43 7.70 -8.97
C LEU A 38 5.90 6.74 -10.02
N GLU A 39 6.71 6.52 -11.05
CA GLU A 39 6.44 5.61 -12.17
C GLU A 39 7.65 4.68 -12.38
N PRO A 40 7.46 3.46 -12.89
CA PRO A 40 8.56 2.57 -13.21
C PRO A 40 9.61 3.24 -14.10
N GLY A 41 10.87 3.01 -13.78
CA GLY A 41 11.99 3.63 -14.48
C GLY A 41 12.42 5.00 -13.97
N MET A 42 11.66 5.62 -13.06
CA MET A 42 12.09 6.89 -12.44
C MET A 42 13.15 6.63 -11.35
N GLU A 43 14.16 7.48 -11.34
CA GLU A 43 15.11 7.52 -10.22
C GLU A 43 14.44 8.17 -9.01
N PRO A 44 14.43 7.50 -7.83
CA PRO A 44 13.85 8.09 -6.63
C PRO A 44 14.70 9.27 -6.15
N GLN A 45 14.05 10.37 -5.76
CA GLN A 45 14.72 11.54 -5.20
C GLN A 45 15.25 11.30 -3.76
N GLY A 46 14.89 10.17 -3.16
CA GLY A 46 15.22 9.78 -1.81
C GLY A 46 14.22 8.77 -1.27
N VAL A 47 14.18 8.60 0.03
CA VAL A 47 13.20 7.75 0.70
C VAL A 47 12.00 8.57 1.15
N TYR A 48 10.82 8.06 0.92
CA TYR A 48 9.53 8.71 1.18
C TYR A 48 8.94 8.19 2.49
N TYR A 49 8.51 9.07 3.38
CA TYR A 49 7.77 8.73 4.60
C TYR A 49 6.37 9.34 4.54
N ILE A 50 5.36 8.52 4.71
CA ILE A 50 3.97 8.97 4.69
C ILE A 50 3.62 9.54 6.06
N ALA A 51 3.54 10.87 6.16
CA ALA A 51 3.15 11.56 7.40
C ALA A 51 1.65 11.50 7.63
N GLU A 52 0.88 11.74 6.56
CA GLU A 52 -0.58 11.69 6.59
C GLU A 52 -1.13 11.14 5.28
N GLY A 53 -2.30 10.54 5.33
CA GLY A 53 -2.99 10.03 4.15
C GLY A 53 -2.66 8.58 3.83
N ARG A 54 -2.69 8.23 2.54
CA ARG A 54 -2.52 6.87 2.08
C ARG A 54 -2.08 6.82 0.62
N THR A 55 -1.17 5.89 0.32
CA THR A 55 -0.65 5.63 -1.01
C THR A 55 -0.91 4.18 -1.42
N ARG A 56 -1.01 3.96 -2.72
CA ARG A 56 -1.16 2.66 -3.38
C ARG A 56 0.06 2.41 -4.25
N HIS A 57 0.60 1.20 -4.16
CA HIS A 57 1.77 0.75 -4.94
C HIS A 57 1.35 -0.46 -5.77
N TYR A 58 1.52 -0.35 -7.09
CA TYR A 58 0.98 -1.32 -8.02
C TYR A 58 1.87 -1.53 -9.24
N MET A 59 1.72 -2.69 -9.85
CA MET A 59 2.25 -3.02 -11.17
C MET A 59 1.16 -2.86 -12.21
N MET A 60 1.55 -2.61 -13.45
CA MET A 60 0.65 -2.55 -14.59
C MET A 60 1.19 -3.42 -15.71
N ALA A 61 0.36 -4.32 -16.22
CA ALA A 61 0.68 -5.14 -17.39
C ALA A 61 0.55 -4.34 -18.68
N GLY A 62 1.08 -4.86 -19.79
CA GLY A 62 1.05 -4.17 -21.08
C GLY A 62 -0.36 -3.93 -21.65
N ASP A 63 -1.37 -4.66 -21.19
CA ASP A 63 -2.79 -4.47 -21.52
C ASP A 63 -3.50 -3.45 -20.61
N GLY A 64 -2.77 -2.78 -19.71
CA GLY A 64 -3.30 -1.82 -18.75
C GLY A 64 -3.92 -2.44 -17.50
N THR A 65 -3.85 -3.76 -17.32
CA THR A 65 -4.33 -4.41 -16.10
C THR A 65 -3.42 -4.04 -14.92
N GLU A 66 -4.00 -3.44 -13.89
CA GLU A 66 -3.27 -3.09 -12.66
C GLU A 66 -3.39 -4.20 -11.62
N LYS A 67 -2.29 -4.46 -10.89
CA LYS A 67 -2.27 -5.30 -9.70
C LYS A 67 -1.67 -4.52 -8.54
N ILE A 68 -2.50 -4.28 -7.52
CA ILE A 68 -2.04 -3.66 -6.26
C ILE A 68 -1.21 -4.68 -5.51
N LEU A 69 0.01 -4.30 -5.13
CA LEU A 69 0.88 -5.09 -4.27
C LEU A 69 0.61 -4.77 -2.81
N TYR A 70 0.57 -3.49 -2.48
CA TYR A 70 0.26 -3.02 -1.12
C TYR A 70 -0.22 -1.57 -1.11
N THR A 71 -0.91 -1.24 -0.06
CA THR A 71 -1.35 0.12 0.28
C THR A 71 -0.66 0.52 1.58
N LEU A 72 -0.05 1.70 1.61
CA LEU A 72 0.68 2.22 2.75
C LEU A 72 -0.03 3.45 3.30
N SER A 73 -0.18 3.52 4.62
CA SER A 73 -0.77 4.63 5.36
C SER A 73 0.30 5.43 6.11
N ALA A 74 -0.11 6.40 6.92
CA ALA A 74 0.81 7.16 7.76
C ALA A 74 1.71 6.24 8.61
N GLY A 75 2.98 6.61 8.75
CA GLY A 75 4.01 5.85 9.46
C GLY A 75 4.81 4.88 8.58
N TRP A 76 4.46 4.71 7.30
CA TRP A 76 5.19 3.84 6.40
C TRP A 76 6.24 4.59 5.58
N PHE A 77 7.35 3.90 5.32
CA PHE A 77 8.36 4.33 4.35
C PHE A 77 8.11 3.70 2.98
N TYR A 78 8.59 4.36 1.93
CA TYR A 78 8.63 3.86 0.56
C TYR A 78 9.86 4.40 -0.18
N GLY A 79 10.39 3.62 -1.14
CA GLY A 79 11.56 4.00 -1.93
C GLY A 79 12.90 3.57 -1.33
N GLU A 80 12.90 2.95 -0.15
CA GLU A 80 14.11 2.44 0.48
C GLU A 80 14.78 1.33 -0.33
N THR A 81 14.01 0.50 -1.02
CA THR A 81 14.55 -0.60 -1.86
C THR A 81 15.30 -0.08 -3.07
N PRO A 82 14.69 0.72 -3.99
CA PRO A 82 15.42 1.25 -5.15
C PRO A 82 16.58 2.14 -4.74
N VAL A 83 16.45 2.93 -3.67
CA VAL A 83 17.54 3.77 -3.15
C VAL A 83 18.71 2.91 -2.66
N SER A 84 18.47 1.89 -1.83
CA SER A 84 19.53 1.04 -1.28
C SER A 84 20.18 0.13 -2.32
N LEU A 85 19.45 -0.25 -3.39
CA LEU A 85 19.97 -1.07 -4.47
C LEU A 85 20.55 -0.25 -5.64
N GLN A 86 20.41 1.08 -5.60
CA GLN A 86 20.80 2.00 -6.68
C GLN A 86 20.12 1.63 -8.01
N GLU A 87 18.83 1.33 -7.94
CA GLU A 87 18.01 0.96 -9.08
C GLU A 87 16.83 1.93 -9.26
N PRO A 88 16.32 2.11 -10.47
CA PRO A 88 15.07 2.85 -10.69
C PRO A 88 13.90 2.18 -9.97
N THR A 89 12.85 2.95 -9.67
CA THR A 89 11.63 2.36 -9.12
C THR A 89 10.97 1.40 -10.10
N GLY A 90 10.50 0.26 -9.62
CA GLY A 90 9.80 -0.76 -10.41
C GLY A 90 8.28 -0.69 -10.33
N LEU A 91 7.73 0.21 -9.51
CA LEU A 91 6.29 0.28 -9.23
C LEU A 91 5.74 1.68 -9.50
N PHE A 92 4.48 1.72 -9.90
CA PHE A 92 3.68 2.94 -9.80
C PHE A 92 3.33 3.22 -8.35
N SER A 93 3.44 4.49 -7.95
CA SER A 93 3.02 4.96 -6.63
C SER A 93 2.03 6.09 -6.77
N LYS A 94 0.84 5.94 -6.19
CA LYS A 94 -0.29 6.85 -6.34
C LYS A 94 -0.92 7.14 -4.99
N THR A 95 -1.28 8.40 -4.76
CA THR A 95 -2.06 8.78 -3.59
C THR A 95 -3.52 8.35 -3.75
N GLU A 96 -4.13 7.78 -2.72
CA GLU A 96 -5.56 7.46 -2.70
C GLU A 96 -6.41 8.62 -2.20
N VAL A 97 -5.88 9.37 -1.26
CA VAL A 97 -6.46 10.57 -0.64
C VAL A 97 -5.43 11.69 -0.68
N LYS A 98 -5.79 12.90 -0.26
CA LYS A 98 -4.79 13.96 -0.01
C LYS A 98 -3.75 13.41 0.98
N THR A 99 -2.48 13.43 0.60
CA THR A 99 -1.40 12.75 1.31
C THR A 99 -0.23 13.69 1.50
N GLN A 100 0.28 13.75 2.73
CA GLN A 100 1.50 14.46 3.08
C GLN A 100 2.66 13.47 3.18
N ILE A 101 3.73 13.75 2.46
CA ILE A 101 4.91 12.89 2.36
C ILE A 101 6.14 13.71 2.70
N TYR A 102 7.00 13.17 3.56
CA TYR A 102 8.35 13.65 3.79
C TYR A 102 9.31 12.91 2.84
N ILE A 103 10.08 13.67 2.07
CA ILE A 103 11.11 13.14 1.16
C ILE A 103 12.46 13.34 1.83
N ILE A 104 13.08 12.22 2.22
CA ILE A 104 14.40 12.18 2.85
C ILE A 104 15.43 12.04 1.73
N PRO A 105 16.29 13.06 1.48
CA PRO A 105 17.29 12.98 0.41
C PRO A 105 18.23 11.79 0.59
N LEU A 106 18.78 11.27 -0.51
CA LEU A 106 19.66 10.10 -0.51
C LEU A 106 20.79 10.19 0.51
N TYR A 107 21.58 11.26 0.47
CA TYR A 107 22.68 11.46 1.42
C TYR A 107 22.22 11.46 2.87
N THR A 108 21.10 12.10 3.17
CA THR A 108 20.52 12.14 4.52
C THR A 108 20.03 10.75 4.97
N TYR A 109 19.41 10.00 4.06
CA TYR A 109 18.98 8.64 4.31
C TYR A 109 20.16 7.73 4.69
N GLU A 110 21.23 7.74 3.88
CA GLU A 110 22.45 6.96 4.14
C GLU A 110 23.06 7.35 5.50
N HIS A 111 23.22 8.64 5.75
CA HIS A 111 23.74 9.13 7.02
C HIS A 111 22.88 8.65 8.22
N LEU A 112 21.55 8.77 8.14
CA LEU A 112 20.65 8.34 9.22
C LEU A 112 20.66 6.83 9.43
N VAL A 113 20.75 6.04 8.36
CA VAL A 113 20.89 4.57 8.46
C VAL A 113 22.17 4.19 9.18
N ASP A 114 23.28 4.90 8.93
CA ASP A 114 24.57 4.60 9.55
C ASP A 114 24.65 5.04 11.02
N THR A 115 24.10 6.22 11.32
CA THR A 115 24.35 6.88 12.62
C THR A 115 23.18 6.78 13.61
N ASN A 116 21.95 6.56 13.15
CA ASN A 116 20.77 6.57 14.00
C ASN A 116 20.11 5.18 14.08
N LYS A 117 20.28 4.51 15.22
CA LYS A 117 19.73 3.17 15.44
C LYS A 117 18.19 3.14 15.31
N MET A 118 17.48 4.12 15.85
CA MET A 118 16.02 4.16 15.81
C MET A 118 15.52 4.25 14.35
N PHE A 119 16.15 5.09 13.54
CA PHE A 119 15.80 5.24 12.12
C PHE A 119 16.07 3.93 11.36
N ARG A 120 17.26 3.36 11.52
CA ARG A 120 17.65 2.09 10.89
C ARG A 120 16.70 0.95 11.26
N ASP A 121 16.37 0.80 12.55
CA ASP A 121 15.46 -0.24 13.01
C ASP A 121 14.05 -0.03 12.41
N ALA A 122 13.57 1.19 12.28
CA ALA A 122 12.29 1.52 11.65
C ALA A 122 12.27 1.19 10.15
N ILE A 123 13.32 1.49 9.41
CA ILE A 123 13.48 1.11 8.00
C ILE A 123 13.45 -0.42 7.87
N MET A 124 14.24 -1.13 8.67
CA MET A 124 14.28 -2.59 8.65
C MET A 124 12.91 -3.21 8.96
N GLU A 125 12.24 -2.72 10.00
CA GLU A 125 10.89 -3.18 10.35
C GLU A 125 9.90 -2.97 9.19
N ASN A 126 9.95 -1.82 8.52
CA ASN A 126 9.10 -1.53 7.36
C ASN A 126 9.38 -2.49 6.19
N ILE A 127 10.64 -2.77 5.87
CA ILE A 127 11.01 -3.74 4.83
C ILE A 127 10.46 -5.13 5.19
N LEU A 128 10.69 -5.61 6.40
CA LEU A 128 10.21 -6.92 6.84
C LEU A 128 8.68 -7.03 6.80
N LYS A 129 7.96 -5.98 7.19
CA LYS A 129 6.49 -5.93 7.07
C LYS A 129 6.03 -6.00 5.62
N LYS A 130 6.68 -5.29 4.69
CA LYS A 130 6.37 -5.38 3.25
C LYS A 130 6.64 -6.79 2.71
N MET A 131 7.73 -7.43 3.11
CA MET A 131 8.01 -8.82 2.74
C MET A 131 6.89 -9.77 3.21
N LEU A 132 6.37 -9.58 4.43
CA LEU A 132 5.24 -10.37 4.93
C LEU A 132 3.97 -10.12 4.11
N ILE A 133 3.68 -8.87 3.74
CA ILE A 133 2.54 -8.53 2.87
C ILE A 133 2.69 -9.22 1.51
N LEU A 134 3.86 -9.13 0.88
CA LEU A 134 4.13 -9.75 -0.41
C LEU A 134 4.06 -11.28 -0.35
N ARG A 135 4.61 -11.89 0.71
CA ARG A 135 4.50 -13.34 0.93
C ARG A 135 3.03 -13.76 1.00
N HIS A 136 2.22 -13.05 1.78
CA HIS A 136 0.79 -13.35 1.91
C HIS A 136 0.06 -13.19 0.55
N GLU A 137 0.44 -12.18 -0.22
CA GLU A 137 -0.14 -11.95 -1.54
C GLU A 137 0.25 -13.06 -2.54
N ILE A 138 1.51 -13.52 -2.54
CA ILE A 138 1.97 -14.65 -3.34
C ILE A 138 1.20 -15.93 -2.95
N GLU A 139 1.10 -16.23 -1.67
CA GLU A 139 0.32 -17.38 -1.16
C GLU A 139 -1.13 -17.31 -1.65
N ASN A 140 -1.75 -16.14 -1.51
CA ASN A 140 -3.12 -15.89 -1.92
C ASN A 140 -3.33 -16.07 -3.44
N LEU A 141 -2.39 -15.59 -4.26
CA LEU A 141 -2.45 -15.74 -5.72
C LEU A 141 -2.18 -17.17 -6.17
N THR A 142 -1.32 -17.90 -5.46
CA THR A 142 -0.91 -19.26 -5.83
C THR A 142 -1.95 -20.30 -5.48
N PHE A 143 -2.52 -20.21 -4.28
CA PHE A 143 -3.35 -21.29 -3.72
C PHE A 143 -4.85 -21.01 -3.70
N ASN A 144 -5.27 -19.77 -3.91
CA ASN A 144 -6.68 -19.40 -3.88
C ASN A 144 -7.22 -19.05 -5.27
N SER A 145 -8.37 -19.58 -5.63
CA SER A 145 -9.09 -19.16 -6.83
C SER A 145 -9.50 -17.69 -6.75
N CYS A 146 -9.78 -17.07 -7.88
CA CYS A 146 -10.29 -15.70 -7.94
C CYS A 146 -11.58 -15.54 -7.08
N LYS A 147 -12.45 -16.56 -7.09
CA LYS A 147 -13.67 -16.61 -6.27
C LYS A 147 -13.36 -16.63 -4.77
N ASP A 148 -12.36 -17.42 -4.35
CA ASP A 148 -11.99 -17.52 -2.93
C ASP A 148 -11.33 -16.24 -2.45
N ARG A 149 -10.48 -15.61 -3.26
CA ARG A 149 -9.90 -14.31 -2.96
C ARG A 149 -10.96 -13.23 -2.78
N LEU A 150 -11.98 -13.23 -3.65
CA LEU A 150 -13.12 -12.29 -3.55
C LEU A 150 -13.92 -12.52 -2.26
N LYS A 151 -14.23 -13.77 -1.94
CA LYS A 151 -14.91 -14.13 -0.69
C LYS A 151 -14.11 -13.68 0.54
N ARG A 152 -12.80 -13.96 0.57
CA ARG A 152 -11.93 -13.56 1.68
C ARG A 152 -11.92 -12.03 1.87
N LEU A 153 -11.84 -11.26 0.77
CA LEU A 153 -11.91 -9.80 0.83
C LEU A 153 -13.25 -9.34 1.41
N PHE A 154 -14.37 -9.90 0.99
CA PHE A 154 -15.67 -9.52 1.51
C PHE A 154 -15.83 -9.91 2.99
N CYS A 155 -15.38 -11.11 3.38
CA CYS A 155 -15.38 -11.52 4.79
C CYS A 155 -14.53 -10.61 5.67
N SER A 156 -13.34 -10.22 5.21
CA SER A 156 -12.44 -9.32 5.98
C SER A 156 -12.98 -7.91 6.14
N THR A 157 -13.83 -7.47 5.22
CA THR A 157 -14.41 -6.12 5.21
C THR A 157 -15.89 -6.07 5.60
N ALA A 158 -16.49 -7.22 5.95
CA ALA A 158 -17.85 -7.29 6.48
C ALA A 158 -17.97 -6.52 7.80
N ASP A 159 -19.04 -5.77 7.94
CA ASP A 159 -19.43 -5.12 9.19
C ASP A 159 -20.31 -6.09 9.99
N THR A 160 -19.66 -6.93 10.80
CA THR A 160 -20.34 -7.95 11.59
C THR A 160 -21.35 -7.41 12.60
N ASP A 161 -21.27 -6.11 12.91
CA ASP A 161 -22.19 -5.43 13.81
C ASP A 161 -23.47 -4.93 13.09
N ARG A 162 -23.49 -5.01 11.75
CA ARG A 162 -24.61 -4.55 10.91
C ARG A 162 -25.16 -5.67 10.03
N LEU A 163 -25.96 -6.52 10.66
CA LEU A 163 -26.75 -7.52 9.94
C LEU A 163 -27.89 -6.83 9.18
N ILE A 164 -28.05 -7.16 7.91
CA ILE A 164 -29.16 -6.73 7.06
C ILE A 164 -30.18 -7.87 6.97
N ASP A 165 -31.45 -7.56 6.72
CA ASP A 165 -32.50 -8.56 6.48
C ASP A 165 -32.07 -9.62 5.46
N GLY A 166 -32.32 -10.90 5.76
CA GLY A 166 -31.93 -12.03 4.91
C GLY A 166 -30.55 -12.64 5.24
N GLY A 167 -29.90 -12.25 6.34
CA GLY A 167 -28.63 -12.84 6.77
C GLY A 167 -27.39 -12.24 6.12
N TRP A 168 -27.49 -11.07 5.48
CA TRP A 168 -26.39 -10.37 4.83
C TRP A 168 -25.72 -9.35 5.77
N TYR A 169 -24.41 -9.18 5.63
CA TYR A 169 -23.65 -8.15 6.31
C TYR A 169 -23.31 -7.00 5.35
N LYS A 170 -23.39 -5.77 5.85
CA LYS A 170 -22.91 -4.62 5.10
C LYS A 170 -21.39 -4.64 5.05
N LEU A 171 -20.80 -4.27 3.90
CA LEU A 171 -19.35 -4.05 3.84
C LEU A 171 -18.98 -2.72 4.47
N LYS A 172 -17.93 -2.68 5.28
CA LYS A 172 -17.35 -1.45 5.85
C LYS A 172 -16.79 -0.51 4.78
N VAL A 173 -16.50 -1.06 3.59
CA VAL A 173 -15.88 -0.36 2.46
C VAL A 173 -16.71 -0.59 1.21
N HIS A 174 -16.95 0.47 0.46
CA HIS A 174 -17.57 0.38 -0.87
C HIS A 174 -16.49 0.12 -1.93
N TYR A 175 -16.69 -0.92 -2.74
CA TYR A 175 -15.80 -1.29 -3.84
C TYR A 175 -16.47 -1.07 -5.19
N THR A 176 -15.74 -0.47 -6.12
CA THR A 176 -16.09 -0.56 -7.54
C THR A 176 -15.58 -1.88 -8.12
N GLN A 177 -16.16 -2.35 -9.23
CA GLN A 177 -15.68 -3.55 -9.93
C GLN A 177 -14.22 -3.42 -10.39
N TYR A 178 -13.80 -2.21 -10.75
CA TYR A 178 -12.41 -1.91 -11.09
C TYR A 178 -11.50 -2.11 -9.87
N GLU A 179 -11.83 -1.53 -8.73
CA GLU A 179 -11.04 -1.72 -7.50
C GLU A 179 -10.96 -3.21 -7.10
N LEU A 180 -12.07 -3.94 -7.19
CA LEU A 180 -12.05 -5.39 -6.94
C LEU A 180 -11.11 -6.12 -7.90
N SER A 181 -11.13 -5.80 -9.19
CA SER A 181 -10.23 -6.43 -10.16
C SER A 181 -8.74 -6.18 -9.85
N THR A 182 -8.38 -4.96 -9.45
CA THR A 182 -6.99 -4.60 -9.12
C THR A 182 -6.52 -5.19 -7.79
N ILE A 183 -7.42 -5.34 -6.81
CA ILE A 183 -7.11 -5.96 -5.51
C ILE A 183 -6.98 -7.47 -5.66
N ILE A 184 -7.98 -8.09 -6.27
CA ILE A 184 -8.05 -9.55 -6.43
C ILE A 184 -7.02 -10.06 -7.45
N GLY A 185 -6.63 -9.25 -8.43
CA GLY A 185 -5.77 -9.67 -9.54
C GLY A 185 -6.51 -10.58 -10.51
N GLY A 186 -7.69 -10.18 -10.94
CA GLY A 186 -8.52 -10.89 -11.91
C GLY A 186 -9.10 -9.95 -12.95
N ALA A 187 -9.40 -10.49 -14.14
CA ALA A 187 -10.05 -9.71 -15.19
C ALA A 187 -11.39 -9.14 -14.71
N ARG A 188 -11.68 -7.89 -15.07
CA ARG A 188 -12.90 -7.17 -14.66
C ARG A 188 -14.20 -7.94 -14.99
N VAL A 189 -14.24 -8.57 -16.17
CA VAL A 189 -15.36 -9.41 -16.58
C VAL A 189 -15.54 -10.63 -15.66
N THR A 190 -14.43 -11.25 -15.25
CA THR A 190 -14.45 -12.38 -14.32
C THR A 190 -14.97 -11.95 -12.95
N ILE A 191 -14.50 -10.82 -12.44
CA ILE A 191 -14.99 -10.26 -11.16
C ILE A 191 -16.49 -9.96 -11.21
N SER A 192 -16.96 -9.33 -12.30
CA SER A 192 -18.40 -9.05 -12.47
C SER A 192 -19.26 -10.32 -12.47
N LYS A 193 -18.81 -11.39 -13.15
CA LYS A 193 -19.50 -12.69 -13.13
C LYS A 193 -19.53 -13.29 -11.73
N LEU A 194 -18.38 -13.31 -11.03
CA LEU A 194 -18.27 -13.87 -9.69
C LEU A 194 -19.11 -13.14 -8.65
N ILE A 195 -19.27 -11.82 -8.76
CA ILE A 195 -20.16 -11.06 -7.85
C ILE A 195 -21.62 -11.49 -8.03
N ASN A 196 -22.04 -11.75 -9.27
CA ASN A 196 -23.41 -12.18 -9.55
C ASN A 196 -23.67 -13.65 -9.16
N GLU A 197 -22.63 -14.43 -8.93
CA GLU A 197 -22.71 -15.83 -8.46
C GLU A 197 -22.63 -15.98 -6.94
N LEU A 198 -22.31 -14.91 -6.20
CA LEU A 198 -22.22 -14.90 -4.75
C LEU A 198 -23.51 -14.46 -4.10
#